data_46c072b1d54bb85087076231483f3a05
#
_entry.id   46c072b1d54bb85087076231483f3a05
#
_cell.length_a   1.000
_cell.length_b   1.000
_cell.length_c   1.000
_cell.angle_alpha   90.00
_cell.angle_beta   90.00
_cell.angle_gamma   90.00
#
_symmetry.space_group_name_H-M   'P 1'
#
loop_
_entity.id
_entity.type
_entity.pdbx_description
1 polymer ?
#
loop_
_entity_poly.entity_id
_entity_poly.type
_entity_poly.pdbx_seq_one_letter_code
_entity_poly.pdbx_strand_id
1 'polypeptide(L)'
;HLHLESTLVTPAELVTVASRHGTTTFIVDPHESANVSGLAGIDYILDQTEDVKANVYVMMPSCVPATAIDDNGCTLTAEDMAPYLHNSRILGLGEVMDSISVVQGEKSMHDKLELFEGRIRDGHAPFLEEGDLQAYAMAGIATDHECSFFDYAMRERRNGLTILVREGSAARNLEALVGGLVQRHMNGDGFCFCTDDKHIEEIRREGHINYNVKRAVQLGLPVEKALQMATIQPARCYGLCHLGMIAPGRQADFVILDNVIDLNVVDVYHCGKRIIKEEKTELKICPPYLKNTVHV
;
A
#
# COMPACT_ATOMS: atom_id res chain seq x y z
N HIS A 1 0.64 0.30 1.24
CA HIS A 1 -0.20 -0.57 0.44
C HIS A 1 -1.67 -0.23 0.66
N LEU A 2 -2.42 0.04 -0.42
CA LEU A 2 -3.86 0.26 -0.43
C LEU A 2 -4.43 0.19 -1.85
N HIS A 3 -5.76 0.02 -1.94
CA HIS A 3 -6.54 0.06 -3.18
C HIS A 3 -7.42 1.31 -3.19
N LEU A 4 -7.20 2.23 -4.15
CA LEU A 4 -7.98 3.47 -4.23
C LEU A 4 -9.42 3.20 -4.65
N GLU A 5 -9.62 2.21 -5.51
CA GLU A 5 -10.89 1.84 -6.08
C GLU A 5 -11.88 1.28 -5.05
N SER A 6 -11.40 0.55 -4.05
CA SER A 6 -12.23 -0.03 -2.99
C SER A 6 -12.77 1.01 -1.98
N THR A 7 -12.29 2.24 -2.05
CA THR A 7 -12.63 3.30 -1.07
C THR A 7 -13.99 3.94 -1.29
N LEU A 8 -14.67 3.62 -2.39
CA LEU A 8 -16.00 4.10 -2.80
C LEU A 8 -16.08 5.59 -3.18
N VAL A 9 -14.92 6.22 -3.45
CA VAL A 9 -14.79 7.60 -3.94
C VAL A 9 -13.74 7.68 -5.03
N THR A 10 -13.62 8.84 -5.68
CA THR A 10 -12.55 9.04 -6.67
C THR A 10 -11.18 9.04 -6.00
N PRO A 11 -10.10 8.63 -6.72
CA PRO A 11 -8.74 8.64 -6.19
C PRO A 11 -8.32 9.98 -5.59
N ALA A 12 -8.63 11.09 -6.27
CA ALA A 12 -8.32 12.45 -5.80
C ALA A 12 -9.03 12.79 -4.48
N GLU A 13 -10.31 12.41 -4.32
CA GLU A 13 -11.06 12.64 -3.10
C GLU A 13 -10.48 11.84 -1.92
N LEU A 14 -10.18 10.56 -2.12
CA LEU A 14 -9.55 9.76 -1.07
C LEU A 14 -8.25 10.38 -0.59
N VAL A 15 -7.33 10.65 -1.53
CA VAL A 15 -6.01 11.22 -1.20
C VAL A 15 -6.17 12.54 -0.45
N THR A 16 -7.10 13.41 -0.90
CA THR A 16 -7.38 14.69 -0.23
C THR A 16 -7.87 14.49 1.21
N VAL A 17 -8.80 13.55 1.43
CA VAL A 17 -9.32 13.28 2.78
C VAL A 17 -8.27 12.65 3.66
N ALA A 18 -7.58 11.61 3.20
CA ALA A 18 -6.58 10.90 3.99
C ALA A 18 -5.35 11.78 4.31
N SER A 19 -4.98 12.71 3.41
CA SER A 19 -3.91 13.68 3.66
C SER A 19 -4.21 14.60 4.85
N ARG A 20 -5.47 14.96 5.06
CA ARG A 20 -5.88 15.76 6.24
C ARG A 20 -5.71 15.03 7.56
N HIS A 21 -5.60 13.72 7.52
CA HIS A 21 -5.30 12.85 8.65
C HIS A 21 -3.80 12.53 8.80
N GLY A 22 -2.94 13.18 8.00
CA GLY A 22 -1.48 13.10 8.13
C GLY A 22 -0.79 12.18 7.14
N THR A 23 -1.51 11.50 6.25
CA THR A 23 -0.89 10.66 5.22
C THR A 23 -0.51 11.50 4.01
N THR A 24 0.79 11.62 3.74
CA THR A 24 1.33 12.44 2.63
C THR A 24 1.96 11.61 1.51
N THR A 25 2.02 10.30 1.68
CA THR A 25 2.52 9.37 0.66
C THR A 25 1.65 8.11 0.60
N PHE A 26 1.25 7.74 -0.60
CA PHE A 26 0.38 6.61 -0.89
C PHE A 26 1.10 5.66 -1.86
N ILE A 27 1.09 4.37 -1.55
CA ILE A 27 1.56 3.30 -2.43
C ILE A 27 0.31 2.49 -2.81
N VAL A 28 -0.14 2.65 -4.05
CA VAL A 28 -1.42 2.11 -4.50
C VAL A 28 -1.23 0.95 -5.47
N ASP A 29 -2.07 -0.06 -5.34
CA ASP A 29 -2.15 -1.18 -6.27
C ASP A 29 -3.53 -1.19 -6.93
N PRO A 30 -3.65 -0.71 -8.18
CA PRO A 30 -4.93 -0.56 -8.86
C PRO A 30 -5.36 -1.83 -9.60
N HIS A 31 -5.25 -3.03 -8.98
CA HIS A 31 -5.53 -4.29 -9.67
C HIS A 31 -7.02 -4.45 -10.03
N GLU A 32 -7.94 -3.92 -9.23
CA GLU A 32 -9.37 -3.95 -9.54
C GLU A 32 -9.70 -3.07 -10.74
N SER A 33 -9.15 -1.83 -10.78
CA SER A 33 -9.29 -0.94 -11.94
C SER A 33 -8.68 -1.56 -13.20
N ALA A 34 -7.54 -2.21 -13.06
CA ALA A 34 -6.88 -2.91 -14.16
C ALA A 34 -7.66 -4.15 -14.60
N ASN A 35 -8.26 -4.91 -13.67
CA ASN A 35 -9.08 -6.08 -14.00
C ASN A 35 -10.30 -5.70 -14.84
N VAL A 36 -10.89 -4.54 -14.57
CA VAL A 36 -12.08 -4.03 -15.29
C VAL A 36 -11.70 -3.36 -16.60
N SER A 37 -10.63 -2.55 -16.61
CA SER A 37 -10.34 -1.61 -17.72
C SER A 37 -8.90 -1.69 -18.26
N GLY A 38 -8.10 -2.66 -17.83
CA GLY A 38 -6.73 -2.84 -18.29
C GLY A 38 -5.84 -1.63 -17.97
N LEU A 39 -4.95 -1.31 -18.89
CA LEU A 39 -4.04 -0.17 -18.78
C LEU A 39 -4.77 1.17 -18.64
N ALA A 40 -5.95 1.30 -19.27
CA ALA A 40 -6.76 2.52 -19.14
C ALA A 40 -7.24 2.76 -17.69
N GLY A 41 -7.45 1.69 -16.91
CA GLY A 41 -7.72 1.79 -15.47
C GLY A 41 -6.52 2.30 -14.67
N ILE A 42 -5.32 1.86 -15.02
CA ILE A 42 -4.07 2.33 -14.43
C ILE A 42 -3.81 3.80 -14.78
N ASP A 43 -3.98 4.16 -16.06
CA ASP A 43 -3.85 5.55 -16.52
C ASP A 43 -4.84 6.46 -15.80
N TYR A 44 -6.09 6.01 -15.60
CA TYR A 44 -7.07 6.75 -14.82
C TYR A 44 -6.60 7.04 -13.38
N ILE A 45 -6.03 6.06 -12.70
CA ILE A 45 -5.48 6.27 -11.34
C ILE A 45 -4.32 7.28 -11.37
N LEU A 46 -3.41 7.14 -12.33
CA LEU A 46 -2.29 8.09 -12.49
C LEU A 46 -2.80 9.53 -12.73
N ASP A 47 -3.73 9.71 -13.67
CA ASP A 47 -4.29 11.02 -14.04
C ASP A 47 -5.06 11.65 -12.86
N GLN A 48 -5.90 10.86 -12.18
CA GLN A 48 -6.68 11.35 -11.04
C GLN A 48 -5.83 11.81 -9.87
N THR A 49 -4.61 11.31 -9.76
CA THR A 49 -3.70 11.59 -8.65
C THR A 49 -2.49 12.45 -9.05
N GLU A 50 -2.50 13.07 -10.24
CA GLU A 50 -1.38 13.91 -10.69
C GLU A 50 -1.25 15.22 -9.89
N ASP A 51 -2.38 15.90 -9.67
CA ASP A 51 -2.42 17.24 -9.05
C ASP A 51 -2.76 17.22 -7.56
N VAL A 52 -2.78 16.06 -6.91
CA VAL A 52 -3.09 15.99 -5.49
C VAL A 52 -1.93 16.49 -4.62
N LYS A 53 -2.23 16.95 -3.41
CA LYS A 53 -1.22 17.43 -2.44
C LYS A 53 -0.63 16.29 -1.62
N ALA A 54 -0.13 15.28 -2.31
CA ALA A 54 0.53 14.11 -1.72
C ALA A 54 1.41 13.44 -2.78
N ASN A 55 2.33 12.59 -2.36
CA ASN A 55 3.00 11.65 -3.26
C ASN A 55 2.07 10.44 -3.46
N VAL A 56 1.81 10.10 -4.71
CA VAL A 56 1.07 8.87 -5.05
C VAL A 56 1.93 8.05 -6.01
N TYR A 57 2.36 6.90 -5.54
CA TYR A 57 3.10 5.92 -6.32
C TYR A 57 2.19 4.73 -6.62
N VAL A 58 2.40 4.14 -7.79
CA VAL A 58 1.59 3.02 -8.27
C VAL A 58 2.46 1.78 -8.38
N MET A 59 1.95 0.68 -7.88
CA MET A 59 2.46 -0.67 -8.12
C MET A 59 1.73 -1.24 -9.32
N MET A 60 2.46 -1.80 -10.30
CA MET A 60 1.81 -2.45 -11.46
C MET A 60 1.17 -3.75 -11.02
N PRO A 61 -0.15 -3.94 -11.24
CA PRO A 61 -0.85 -5.13 -10.78
C PRO A 61 -0.28 -6.42 -11.36
N SER A 62 0.10 -7.35 -10.51
CA SER A 62 0.71 -8.62 -10.91
C SER A 62 -0.29 -9.63 -11.44
N CYS A 63 -1.50 -9.65 -10.87
CA CYS A 63 -2.53 -10.65 -11.08
C CYS A 63 -3.80 -10.01 -11.65
N VAL A 64 -3.86 -9.90 -12.98
CA VAL A 64 -5.01 -9.41 -13.74
C VAL A 64 -5.26 -10.33 -14.92
N PRO A 65 -6.32 -11.17 -14.84
CA PRO A 65 -7.19 -11.41 -13.67
C PRO A 65 -6.44 -12.10 -12.52
N ALA A 66 -7.08 -12.14 -11.33
CA ALA A 66 -6.52 -12.82 -10.17
C ALA A 66 -6.44 -14.33 -10.37
N THR A 67 -7.44 -14.92 -11.00
CA THR A 67 -7.48 -16.33 -11.38
C THR A 67 -7.97 -16.51 -12.84
N ALA A 68 -7.68 -17.67 -13.44
CA ALA A 68 -8.11 -17.98 -14.81
C ALA A 68 -9.64 -18.17 -14.96
N ILE A 69 -10.37 -18.23 -13.86
CA ILE A 69 -11.84 -18.41 -13.83
C ILE A 69 -12.61 -17.12 -13.55
N ASP A 70 -11.88 -16.03 -13.27
CA ASP A 70 -12.51 -14.73 -13.00
C ASP A 70 -12.96 -14.06 -14.30
N ASP A 71 -14.15 -13.46 -14.27
CA ASP A 71 -14.60 -12.54 -15.30
C ASP A 71 -13.74 -11.27 -15.25
N ASN A 72 -13.21 -10.87 -16.38
CA ASN A 72 -12.31 -9.74 -16.47
C ASN A 72 -12.47 -8.96 -17.79
N GLY A 73 -12.13 -7.70 -17.75
CA GLY A 73 -12.07 -6.82 -18.93
C GLY A 73 -10.70 -6.85 -19.63
N CYS A 74 -9.67 -7.41 -18.98
CA CYS A 74 -8.31 -7.42 -19.50
C CYS A 74 -7.47 -8.53 -18.86
N THR A 75 -6.48 -9.01 -19.61
CA THR A 75 -5.36 -9.79 -19.05
C THR A 75 -4.08 -8.98 -19.26
N LEU A 76 -3.38 -8.67 -18.17
CA LEU A 76 -2.12 -7.93 -18.22
C LEU A 76 -0.93 -8.88 -18.33
N THR A 77 -0.09 -8.64 -19.32
CA THR A 77 1.17 -9.35 -19.56
C THR A 77 2.38 -8.48 -19.16
N ALA A 78 3.56 -9.08 -19.06
CA ALA A 78 4.80 -8.32 -18.84
C ALA A 78 5.07 -7.33 -20.01
N GLU A 79 4.70 -7.68 -21.24
CA GLU A 79 4.84 -6.81 -22.41
C GLU A 79 3.98 -5.55 -22.30
N ASP A 80 2.74 -5.67 -21.78
CA ASP A 80 1.84 -4.54 -21.53
C ASP A 80 2.38 -3.59 -20.47
N MET A 81 3.07 -4.12 -19.45
CA MET A 81 3.62 -3.36 -18.34
C MET A 81 4.92 -2.64 -18.68
N ALA A 82 5.73 -3.19 -19.58
CA ALA A 82 7.07 -2.70 -19.89
C ALA A 82 7.14 -1.18 -20.22
N PRO A 83 6.21 -0.60 -20.99
CA PRO A 83 6.21 0.85 -21.27
C PRO A 83 6.07 1.72 -20.02
N TYR A 84 5.42 1.23 -18.97
CA TYR A 84 5.18 1.97 -17.74
C TYR A 84 6.43 2.12 -16.86
N LEU A 85 7.46 1.32 -17.06
CA LEU A 85 8.71 1.40 -16.31
C LEU A 85 9.43 2.75 -16.45
N HIS A 86 9.11 3.53 -17.48
CA HIS A 86 9.64 4.89 -17.66
C HIS A 86 8.92 5.94 -16.81
N ASN A 87 7.75 5.63 -16.26
CA ASN A 87 7.02 6.53 -15.39
C ASN A 87 7.62 6.48 -13.98
N SER A 88 8.09 7.61 -13.48
CA SER A 88 8.73 7.72 -12.14
C SER A 88 7.78 7.43 -10.98
N ARG A 89 6.47 7.43 -11.22
CA ARG A 89 5.46 7.08 -10.22
C ARG A 89 5.21 5.57 -10.13
N ILE A 90 5.70 4.78 -11.08
CA ILE A 90 5.64 3.31 -11.02
C ILE A 90 6.81 2.81 -10.18
N LEU A 91 6.54 2.34 -8.96
CA LEU A 91 7.57 1.88 -8.04
C LEU A 91 8.00 0.44 -8.28
N GLY A 92 7.04 -0.46 -8.52
CA GLY A 92 7.31 -1.88 -8.57
C GLY A 92 6.13 -2.70 -9.06
N LEU A 93 6.19 -3.99 -8.78
CA LEU A 93 5.12 -4.94 -9.04
C LEU A 93 4.17 -4.99 -7.84
N GLY A 94 2.89 -4.90 -8.09
CA GLY A 94 1.82 -5.00 -7.12
C GLY A 94 1.72 -6.39 -6.50
N GLU A 95 0.85 -6.53 -5.53
CA GLU A 95 0.73 -7.75 -4.74
C GLU A 95 0.66 -9.02 -5.60
N VAL A 96 1.60 -9.93 -5.36
CA VAL A 96 1.69 -11.20 -6.08
C VAL A 96 0.78 -12.22 -5.39
N MET A 97 -0.51 -12.20 -5.77
CA MET A 97 -1.52 -13.09 -5.20
C MET A 97 -1.38 -14.55 -5.63
N ASP A 98 -0.88 -14.78 -6.85
CA ASP A 98 -0.72 -16.12 -7.40
C ASP A 98 0.61 -16.76 -6.97
N SER A 99 0.67 -17.13 -5.69
CA SER A 99 1.81 -17.84 -5.11
C SER A 99 2.07 -19.21 -5.77
N ILE A 100 1.03 -19.84 -6.32
CA ILE A 100 1.15 -21.14 -6.99
C ILE A 100 1.98 -21.00 -8.25
N SER A 101 1.66 -20.04 -9.10
CA SER A 101 2.42 -19.76 -10.32
C SER A 101 3.87 -19.35 -10.02
N VAL A 102 4.11 -18.62 -8.92
CA VAL A 102 5.47 -18.30 -8.47
C VAL A 102 6.25 -19.58 -8.14
N VAL A 103 5.68 -20.44 -7.29
CA VAL A 103 6.34 -21.66 -6.80
C VAL A 103 6.54 -22.69 -7.91
N GLN A 104 5.58 -22.81 -8.83
CA GLN A 104 5.63 -23.76 -9.96
C GLN A 104 6.48 -23.28 -11.13
N GLY A 105 6.93 -22.02 -11.12
CA GLY A 105 7.75 -21.48 -12.21
C GLY A 105 6.95 -21.14 -13.47
N GLU A 106 5.68 -20.77 -13.34
CA GLU A 106 4.85 -20.41 -14.48
C GLU A 106 5.42 -19.20 -15.21
N LYS A 107 5.64 -19.37 -16.52
CA LYS A 107 6.35 -18.39 -17.34
C LYS A 107 5.72 -17.01 -17.29
N SER A 108 4.41 -16.91 -17.37
CA SER A 108 3.69 -15.61 -17.38
C SER A 108 3.93 -14.80 -16.11
N MET A 109 3.97 -15.46 -14.95
CA MET A 109 4.28 -14.80 -13.67
C MET A 109 5.77 -14.45 -13.58
N HIS A 110 6.65 -15.37 -13.96
CA HIS A 110 8.09 -15.14 -13.92
C HIS A 110 8.55 -14.05 -14.88
N ASP A 111 7.93 -13.90 -16.05
CA ASP A 111 8.19 -12.78 -16.97
C ASP A 111 7.88 -11.42 -16.30
N LYS A 112 6.82 -11.33 -15.50
CA LYS A 112 6.49 -10.13 -14.72
C LYS A 112 7.50 -9.89 -13.59
N LEU A 113 7.85 -10.95 -12.85
CA LEU A 113 8.87 -10.86 -11.81
C LEU A 113 10.22 -10.39 -12.39
N GLU A 114 10.66 -10.94 -13.52
CA GLU A 114 11.89 -10.54 -14.20
C GLU A 114 11.83 -9.09 -14.69
N LEU A 115 10.70 -8.66 -15.28
CA LEU A 115 10.50 -7.28 -15.73
C LEU A 115 10.72 -6.27 -14.59
N PHE A 116 10.34 -6.62 -13.36
CA PHE A 116 10.52 -5.77 -12.18
C PHE A 116 11.76 -6.13 -11.35
N GLU A 117 12.76 -6.77 -11.95
CA GLU A 117 14.04 -7.00 -11.26
C GLU A 117 14.68 -5.67 -10.84
N GLY A 118 15.18 -5.61 -9.60
CA GLY A 118 15.75 -4.39 -9.01
C GLY A 118 14.72 -3.36 -8.51
N ARG A 119 13.42 -3.64 -8.68
CA ARG A 119 12.32 -2.87 -8.09
C ARG A 119 11.62 -3.68 -6.99
N ILE A 120 10.86 -3.00 -6.14
CA ILE A 120 10.05 -3.67 -5.11
C ILE A 120 8.97 -4.54 -5.76
N ARG A 121 8.72 -5.71 -5.18
CA ARG A 121 7.63 -6.62 -5.53
C ARG A 121 6.83 -6.85 -4.26
N ASP A 122 5.61 -6.36 -4.23
CA ASP A 122 4.73 -6.56 -3.09
C ASP A 122 4.14 -7.98 -3.11
N GLY A 123 3.88 -8.50 -1.94
CA GLY A 123 3.35 -9.84 -1.75
C GLY A 123 1.95 -9.87 -1.16
N HIS A 124 1.37 -11.05 -1.31
CA HIS A 124 0.08 -11.46 -0.77
C HIS A 124 0.20 -12.97 -0.48
N ALA A 125 0.52 -13.31 0.76
CA ALA A 125 0.94 -14.66 1.13
C ALA A 125 0.10 -15.22 2.30
N PRO A 126 -1.23 -15.41 2.12
CA PRO A 126 -2.06 -15.93 3.18
C PRO A 126 -1.67 -17.39 3.49
N PHE A 127 -0.85 -17.59 4.49
CA PHE A 127 -0.48 -18.89 5.03
C PHE A 127 0.14 -19.88 4.02
N LEU A 128 1.36 -19.57 3.55
CA LEU A 128 2.16 -20.51 2.77
C LEU A 128 2.91 -21.50 3.68
N GLU A 129 3.04 -22.74 3.23
CA GLU A 129 3.94 -23.70 3.86
C GLU A 129 5.40 -23.25 3.74
N GLU A 130 6.29 -23.74 4.61
CA GLU A 130 7.66 -23.23 4.72
C GLU A 130 8.44 -23.29 3.40
N GLY A 131 8.31 -24.38 2.63
CA GLY A 131 9.00 -24.52 1.34
C GLY A 131 8.47 -23.53 0.29
N ASP A 132 7.16 -23.36 0.23
CA ASP A 132 6.51 -22.43 -0.70
C ASP A 132 6.80 -20.99 -0.32
N LEU A 133 6.81 -20.67 0.98
CA LEU A 133 7.18 -19.34 1.47
C LEU A 133 8.63 -18.98 1.13
N GLN A 134 9.55 -19.96 1.24
CA GLN A 134 10.93 -19.77 0.83
C GLN A 134 11.05 -19.53 -0.67
N ALA A 135 10.37 -20.32 -1.49
CA ALA A 135 10.36 -20.14 -2.95
C ALA A 135 9.77 -18.78 -3.34
N TYR A 136 8.68 -18.37 -2.69
CA TYR A 136 8.04 -17.08 -2.87
C TYR A 136 8.99 -15.91 -2.53
N ALA A 137 9.68 -15.98 -1.40
CA ALA A 137 10.68 -14.99 -1.00
C ALA A 137 11.90 -14.99 -1.94
N MET A 138 12.36 -16.16 -2.39
CA MET A 138 13.46 -16.30 -3.36
C MET A 138 13.14 -15.71 -4.72
N ALA A 139 11.87 -15.65 -5.11
CA ALA A 139 11.42 -14.94 -6.30
C ALA A 139 11.51 -13.41 -6.16
N GLY A 140 12.02 -12.91 -5.03
CA GLY A 140 12.29 -11.50 -4.77
C GLY A 140 11.08 -10.72 -4.28
N ILE A 141 10.02 -11.40 -3.84
CA ILE A 141 8.86 -10.77 -3.22
C ILE A 141 9.25 -10.33 -1.81
N ALA A 142 8.97 -9.06 -1.49
CA ALA A 142 9.58 -8.37 -0.35
C ALA A 142 8.64 -8.07 0.81
N THR A 143 7.33 -8.18 0.61
CA THR A 143 6.31 -7.80 1.61
C THR A 143 5.23 -8.86 1.75
N ASP A 144 4.47 -8.78 2.84
CA ASP A 144 3.15 -9.40 2.98
C ASP A 144 2.25 -8.55 3.89
N HIS A 145 0.94 -8.56 3.63
CA HIS A 145 -0.09 -7.91 4.43
C HIS A 145 -1.20 -8.88 4.89
N GLU A 146 -1.17 -10.13 4.44
CA GLU A 146 -2.20 -11.13 4.68
C GLU A 146 -2.03 -11.92 5.98
N CYS A 147 -0.85 -11.90 6.58
CA CYS A 147 -0.61 -12.64 7.82
C CYS A 147 -1.54 -12.17 8.95
N SER A 148 -2.34 -13.10 9.48
CA SER A 148 -3.29 -12.83 10.56
C SER A 148 -2.78 -13.27 11.95
N PHE A 149 -1.65 -13.99 12.00
CA PHE A 149 -1.07 -14.53 13.22
C PHE A 149 0.39 -14.10 13.39
N PHE A 150 0.73 -13.68 14.59
CA PHE A 150 2.09 -13.19 14.86
C PHE A 150 3.19 -14.21 14.58
N ASP A 151 2.96 -15.49 14.88
CA ASP A 151 3.97 -16.54 14.63
C ASP A 151 4.19 -16.77 13.13
N TYR A 152 3.18 -16.62 12.29
CA TYR A 152 3.32 -16.66 10.85
C TYR A 152 4.06 -15.41 10.33
N ALA A 153 3.70 -14.23 10.80
CA ALA A 153 4.44 -13.01 10.49
C ALA A 153 5.93 -13.14 10.83
N MET A 154 6.27 -13.82 11.93
CA MET A 154 7.66 -14.08 12.30
C MET A 154 8.34 -15.13 11.42
N ARG A 155 7.60 -16.04 10.79
CA ARG A 155 8.14 -16.94 9.74
C ARG A 155 8.48 -16.14 8.48
N GLU A 156 7.57 -15.31 8.02
CA GLU A 156 7.78 -14.40 6.88
C GLU A 156 8.97 -13.48 7.12
N ARG A 157 9.07 -12.88 8.32
CA ARG A 157 10.22 -12.06 8.70
C ARG A 157 11.56 -12.81 8.62
N ARG A 158 11.61 -14.08 9.03
CA ARG A 158 12.82 -14.92 8.92
C ARG A 158 13.17 -15.23 7.47
N ASN A 159 12.19 -15.25 6.58
CA ASN A 159 12.39 -15.40 5.14
C ASN A 159 12.65 -14.05 4.41
N GLY A 160 12.77 -12.95 5.15
CA GLY A 160 13.18 -11.64 4.61
C GLY A 160 12.04 -10.69 4.26
N LEU A 161 10.77 -11.11 4.35
CA LEU A 161 9.63 -10.26 4.02
C LEU A 161 9.45 -9.15 5.06
N THR A 162 9.01 -7.98 4.63
CA THR A 162 8.49 -6.91 5.49
C THR A 162 7.01 -7.11 5.69
N ILE A 163 6.54 -7.00 6.93
CA ILE A 163 5.14 -7.18 7.26
C ILE A 163 4.40 -5.84 7.21
N LEU A 164 3.36 -5.78 6.40
CA LEU A 164 2.47 -4.64 6.32
C LEU A 164 1.27 -4.91 7.24
N VAL A 165 1.28 -4.24 8.39
CA VAL A 165 0.26 -4.37 9.43
C VAL A 165 -0.99 -3.63 8.97
N ARG A 166 -2.03 -4.38 8.67
CA ARG A 166 -3.24 -3.93 8.01
C ARG A 166 -4.34 -3.53 9.00
N GLU A 167 -4.97 -2.37 8.74
CA GLU A 167 -6.15 -1.92 9.48
C GLU A 167 -7.15 -1.29 8.50
N GLY A 168 -7.77 -2.15 7.71
CA GLY A 168 -8.77 -1.81 6.70
C GLY A 168 -10.21 -1.83 7.20
N SER A 169 -11.17 -1.76 6.31
CA SER A 169 -12.60 -1.89 6.61
C SER A 169 -13.00 -3.36 6.72
N ALA A 170 -12.53 -4.20 5.81
CA ALA A 170 -12.87 -5.62 5.76
C ALA A 170 -11.88 -6.49 6.54
N ALA A 171 -10.59 -6.19 6.43
CA ALA A 171 -9.54 -7.03 6.98
C ALA A 171 -8.63 -6.25 7.93
N ARG A 172 -8.38 -6.83 9.11
CA ARG A 172 -7.63 -6.19 10.21
C ARG A 172 -6.75 -7.22 10.89
N ASN A 173 -5.46 -6.95 10.97
CA ASN A 173 -4.50 -7.79 11.69
C ASN A 173 -3.67 -7.00 12.72
N LEU A 174 -3.89 -5.68 12.85
CA LEU A 174 -3.11 -4.80 13.69
C LEU A 174 -3.09 -5.28 15.15
N GLU A 175 -4.22 -5.65 15.72
CA GLU A 175 -4.31 -6.05 17.12
C GLU A 175 -3.49 -7.32 17.39
N ALA A 176 -3.57 -8.30 16.50
CA ALA A 176 -2.82 -9.55 16.63
C ALA A 176 -1.30 -9.33 16.48
N LEU A 177 -0.89 -8.57 15.47
CA LEU A 177 0.53 -8.38 15.15
C LEU A 177 1.21 -7.42 16.13
N VAL A 178 0.59 -6.28 16.44
CA VAL A 178 1.12 -5.34 17.43
C VAL A 178 1.08 -5.95 18.84
N GLY A 179 0.02 -6.66 19.20
CA GLY A 179 -0.04 -7.41 20.46
C GLY A 179 1.10 -8.41 20.59
N GLY A 180 1.44 -9.11 19.54
CA GLY A 180 2.60 -10.01 19.50
C GLY A 180 3.94 -9.28 19.66
N LEU A 181 4.13 -8.11 19.03
CA LEU A 181 5.31 -7.28 19.21
C LEU A 181 5.47 -6.85 20.67
N VAL A 182 4.39 -6.35 21.30
CA VAL A 182 4.39 -5.91 22.68
C VAL A 182 4.69 -7.04 23.66
N GLN A 183 4.02 -8.20 23.50
CA GLN A 183 4.23 -9.37 24.36
C GLN A 183 5.67 -9.91 24.29
N ARG A 184 6.31 -9.81 23.14
CA ARG A 184 7.68 -10.30 22.94
C ARG A 184 8.75 -9.20 23.10
N HIS A 185 8.37 -8.00 23.52
CA HIS A 185 9.26 -6.85 23.69
C HIS A 185 10.06 -6.51 22.42
N MET A 186 9.44 -6.66 21.26
CA MET A 186 10.03 -6.35 19.98
C MET A 186 9.78 -4.88 19.59
N ASN A 187 10.69 -4.31 18.83
CA ASN A 187 10.66 -2.87 18.49
C ASN A 187 9.94 -2.57 17.15
N GLY A 188 9.34 -3.58 16.48
CA GLY A 188 8.62 -3.42 15.22
C GLY A 188 9.50 -3.22 13.98
N ASP A 189 10.81 -3.47 14.05
CA ASP A 189 11.68 -3.40 12.87
C ASP A 189 11.25 -4.41 11.80
N GLY A 190 11.03 -3.92 10.58
CA GLY A 190 10.50 -4.70 9.47
C GLY A 190 8.98 -4.89 9.50
N PHE A 191 8.27 -4.08 10.30
CA PHE A 191 6.83 -3.95 10.27
C PHE A 191 6.46 -2.53 9.84
N CYS A 192 5.50 -2.38 8.93
CA CYS A 192 4.97 -1.11 8.45
C CYS A 192 3.46 -1.11 8.61
N PHE A 193 2.83 0.05 8.77
CA PHE A 193 1.38 0.13 8.73
C PHE A 193 0.89 0.29 7.30
N CYS A 194 -0.25 -0.34 7.00
CA CYS A 194 -1.03 -0.12 5.79
C CYS A 194 -2.53 -0.09 6.11
N THR A 195 -3.34 0.23 5.13
CA THR A 195 -4.80 0.18 5.27
C THR A 195 -5.44 -0.91 4.43
N ASP A 196 -4.80 -1.26 3.32
CA ASP A 196 -5.44 -2.12 2.35
C ASP A 196 -6.79 -1.50 1.91
N ASP A 197 -7.87 -2.23 1.90
CA ASP A 197 -9.22 -1.74 1.62
C ASP A 197 -9.78 -0.95 2.80
N LYS A 198 -9.80 0.37 2.70
CA LYS A 198 -10.40 1.22 3.74
C LYS A 198 -11.38 2.22 3.15
N HIS A 199 -12.66 2.11 3.56
CA HIS A 199 -13.74 2.95 3.07
C HIS A 199 -13.61 4.39 3.55
N ILE A 200 -14.04 5.33 2.72
CA ILE A 200 -13.96 6.77 2.99
C ILE A 200 -14.71 7.19 4.27
N GLU A 201 -15.82 6.54 4.60
CA GLU A 201 -16.60 6.84 5.80
C GLU A 201 -15.81 6.52 7.07
N GLU A 202 -15.07 5.41 7.09
CA GLU A 202 -14.21 5.05 8.21
C GLU A 202 -13.01 5.99 8.32
N ILE A 203 -12.40 6.37 7.20
CA ILE A 203 -11.31 7.35 7.19
C ILE A 203 -11.79 8.69 7.78
N ARG A 204 -12.98 9.16 7.41
CA ARG A 204 -13.55 10.40 7.95
C ARG A 204 -13.85 10.31 9.43
N ARG A 205 -14.28 9.15 9.93
CA ARG A 205 -14.65 8.92 11.32
C ARG A 205 -13.46 8.76 12.25
N GLU A 206 -12.47 7.95 11.85
CA GLU A 206 -11.40 7.52 12.74
C GLU A 206 -9.99 7.92 12.26
N GLY A 207 -9.84 8.26 11.00
CA GLY A 207 -8.56 8.57 10.38
C GLY A 207 -8.03 7.48 9.47
N HIS A 208 -6.83 7.70 8.95
CA HIS A 208 -6.10 6.80 8.06
C HIS A 208 -4.93 6.15 8.83
N ILE A 209 -3.68 6.30 8.40
CA ILE A 209 -2.50 5.74 9.10
C ILE A 209 -2.32 6.31 10.53
N ASN A 210 -2.76 7.55 10.79
CA ASN A 210 -2.77 8.10 12.15
C ASN A 210 -3.61 7.26 13.13
N TYR A 211 -4.69 6.63 12.66
CA TYR A 211 -5.47 5.69 13.46
C TYR A 211 -4.65 4.45 13.83
N ASN A 212 -3.93 3.86 12.87
CA ASN A 212 -3.07 2.70 13.11
C ASN A 212 -2.00 3.01 14.17
N VAL A 213 -1.35 4.19 14.06
CA VAL A 213 -0.37 4.67 15.06
C VAL A 213 -1.01 4.76 16.44
N LYS A 214 -2.15 5.46 16.54
CA LYS A 214 -2.88 5.64 17.81
C LYS A 214 -3.28 4.30 18.42
N ARG A 215 -3.81 3.40 17.61
CA ARG A 215 -4.23 2.06 18.06
C ARG A 215 -3.05 1.23 18.55
N ALA A 216 -1.94 1.25 17.85
CA ALA A 216 -0.71 0.54 18.24
C ALA A 216 -0.17 1.06 19.61
N VAL A 217 -0.18 2.36 19.82
CA VAL A 217 0.23 2.95 21.11
C VAL A 217 -0.73 2.54 22.24
N GLN A 218 -2.04 2.51 21.99
CA GLN A 218 -3.02 2.02 22.96
C GLN A 218 -2.81 0.54 23.35
N LEU A 219 -2.29 -0.27 22.43
CA LEU A 219 -1.93 -1.67 22.69
C LEU A 219 -0.61 -1.83 23.45
N GLY A 220 0.12 -0.74 23.68
CA GLY A 220 1.36 -0.72 24.47
C GLY A 220 2.64 -0.62 23.65
N LEU A 221 2.57 -0.43 22.33
CA LEU A 221 3.77 -0.17 21.53
C LEU A 221 4.30 1.24 21.85
N PRO A 222 5.62 1.43 22.08
CA PRO A 222 6.18 2.77 22.27
C PRO A 222 5.85 3.71 21.10
N VAL A 223 5.49 4.96 21.41
CA VAL A 223 5.02 5.92 20.40
C VAL A 223 6.03 6.16 19.28
N GLU A 224 7.32 6.23 19.62
CA GLU A 224 8.39 6.41 18.63
C GLU A 224 8.49 5.20 17.67
N LYS A 225 8.15 3.99 18.14
CA LYS A 225 8.15 2.78 17.31
C LYS A 225 6.93 2.76 16.38
N ALA A 226 5.76 3.09 16.92
CA ALA A 226 4.56 3.24 16.11
C ALA A 226 4.74 4.31 15.00
N LEU A 227 5.35 5.45 15.33
CA LEU A 227 5.67 6.49 14.34
C LEU A 227 6.68 6.00 13.29
N GLN A 228 7.70 5.22 13.68
CA GLN A 228 8.65 4.64 12.73
C GLN A 228 7.97 3.67 11.75
N MET A 229 7.02 2.86 12.20
CA MET A 229 6.23 1.95 11.36
C MET A 229 5.31 2.69 10.37
N ALA A 230 4.98 3.94 10.65
CA ALA A 230 4.18 4.81 9.76
C ALA A 230 5.02 5.71 8.84
N THR A 231 6.34 5.79 9.03
CA THR A 231 7.17 6.80 8.37
C THR A 231 8.44 6.21 7.75
N ILE A 232 9.52 6.10 8.54
CA ILE A 232 10.82 5.69 8.01
C ILE A 232 10.87 4.24 7.55
N GLN A 233 10.11 3.33 8.17
CA GLN A 233 10.11 1.94 7.78
C GLN A 233 9.46 1.70 6.41
N PRO A 234 8.23 2.19 6.11
CA PRO A 234 7.68 2.10 4.76
C PRO A 234 8.55 2.84 3.73
N ALA A 235 9.11 4.00 4.08
CA ALA A 235 10.01 4.69 3.16
C ALA A 235 11.24 3.85 2.78
N ARG A 236 11.82 3.11 3.74
CA ARG A 236 12.92 2.17 3.49
C ARG A 236 12.48 0.95 2.68
N CYS A 237 11.33 0.38 3.02
CA CYS A 237 10.78 -0.79 2.34
C CYS A 237 10.61 -0.52 0.83
N TYR A 238 10.05 0.64 0.49
CA TYR A 238 9.78 1.03 -0.89
C TYR A 238 10.93 1.83 -1.56
N GLY A 239 12.10 1.94 -0.93
CA GLY A 239 13.26 2.62 -1.50
C GLY A 239 13.11 4.15 -1.63
N LEU A 240 12.14 4.77 -0.95
CA LEU A 240 11.83 6.19 -1.00
C LEU A 240 12.78 7.00 -0.08
N CYS A 241 14.07 6.98 -0.42
CA CYS A 241 15.13 7.54 0.42
C CYS A 241 14.98 9.03 0.74
N HIS A 242 14.17 9.76 0.00
CA HIS A 242 13.91 11.19 0.23
C HIS A 242 12.76 11.45 1.21
N LEU A 243 12.07 10.41 1.70
CA LEU A 243 10.90 10.47 2.59
C LEU A 243 11.18 9.85 3.96
N GLY A 244 10.20 9.89 4.85
CA GLY A 244 10.09 9.12 6.08
C GLY A 244 10.78 9.73 7.30
N MET A 245 11.44 10.88 7.20
CA MET A 245 12.04 11.59 8.34
C MET A 245 12.22 13.08 8.06
N ILE A 246 12.25 13.88 9.11
CA ILE A 246 12.62 15.29 9.06
C ILE A 246 14.14 15.38 9.16
N ALA A 247 14.81 15.63 8.04
CA ALA A 247 16.26 15.78 7.98
C ALA A 247 16.68 16.63 6.77
N PRO A 248 17.88 17.24 6.78
CA PRO A 248 18.42 17.95 5.63
C PRO A 248 18.46 17.06 4.37
N GLY A 249 18.06 17.60 3.23
CA GLY A 249 18.01 16.88 1.95
C GLY A 249 16.81 15.93 1.78
N ARG A 250 15.89 15.89 2.74
CA ARG A 250 14.62 15.15 2.64
C ARG A 250 13.47 16.08 2.24
N GLN A 251 12.44 15.51 1.65
CA GLN A 251 11.20 16.23 1.37
C GLN A 251 10.56 16.71 2.68
N ALA A 252 10.11 17.95 2.68
CA ALA A 252 9.52 18.57 3.88
C ALA A 252 8.05 18.15 4.05
N ASP A 253 7.84 16.88 4.34
CA ASP A 253 6.56 16.29 4.73
C ASP A 253 6.57 16.06 6.23
N PHE A 254 5.64 16.69 6.94
CA PHE A 254 5.53 16.51 8.38
C PHE A 254 4.12 16.80 8.89
N VAL A 255 3.82 16.22 10.05
CA VAL A 255 2.54 16.34 10.74
C VAL A 255 2.78 17.02 12.08
N ILE A 256 1.94 17.99 12.43
CA ILE A 256 1.90 18.58 13.76
C ILE A 256 0.80 17.89 14.55
N LEU A 257 1.19 17.30 15.69
CA LEU A 257 0.28 16.65 16.63
C LEU A 257 0.03 17.56 17.83
N ASP A 258 -1.13 17.42 18.46
CA ASP A 258 -1.46 18.14 19.70
C ASP A 258 -0.56 17.71 20.88
N ASN A 259 -0.35 16.41 21.00
CA ASN A 259 0.55 15.83 22.01
C ASN A 259 0.88 14.37 21.63
N VAL A 260 1.79 13.75 22.39
CA VAL A 260 2.26 12.37 22.15
C VAL A 260 1.37 11.29 22.77
N ILE A 261 0.31 11.68 23.49
CA ILE A 261 -0.64 10.76 24.14
C ILE A 261 -1.87 10.57 23.25
N ASP A 262 -2.50 11.67 22.87
CA ASP A 262 -3.73 11.66 22.08
C ASP A 262 -3.46 11.52 20.58
N LEU A 263 -2.30 12.00 20.10
CA LEU A 263 -1.84 11.89 18.73
C LEU A 263 -2.84 12.48 17.71
N ASN A 264 -3.57 13.54 18.09
CA ASN A 264 -4.50 14.17 17.17
C ASN A 264 -3.75 15.06 16.19
N VAL A 265 -4.09 14.93 14.90
CA VAL A 265 -3.50 15.71 13.83
C VAL A 265 -4.03 17.14 13.85
N VAL A 266 -3.15 18.11 14.11
CA VAL A 266 -3.45 19.55 14.11
C VAL A 266 -3.25 20.12 12.70
N ASP A 267 -2.07 19.93 12.14
CA ASP A 267 -1.69 20.39 10.81
C ASP A 267 -0.86 19.36 10.06
N VAL A 268 -0.95 19.42 8.74
CA VAL A 268 -0.19 18.55 7.82
C VAL A 268 0.52 19.44 6.79
N TYR A 269 1.76 19.10 6.50
CA TYR A 269 2.57 19.77 5.48
C TYR A 269 3.07 18.75 4.46
N HIS A 270 2.93 19.09 3.19
CA HIS A 270 3.47 18.36 2.06
C HIS A 270 4.38 19.27 1.23
N CYS A 271 5.61 18.85 0.96
CA CYS A 271 6.63 19.67 0.29
C CYS A 271 6.78 21.06 0.92
N GLY A 272 6.70 21.16 2.25
CA GLY A 272 6.78 22.41 3.00
C GLY A 272 5.55 23.31 2.92
N LYS A 273 4.50 22.89 2.24
CA LYS A 273 3.23 23.63 2.11
C LYS A 273 2.14 23.00 2.98
N ARG A 274 1.43 23.84 3.72
CA ARG A 274 0.32 23.38 4.59
C ARG A 274 -0.83 22.84 3.75
N ILE A 275 -1.35 21.68 4.11
CA ILE A 275 -2.58 21.13 3.54
C ILE A 275 -3.77 21.78 4.26
N ILE A 276 -4.60 22.50 3.49
CA ILE A 276 -5.76 23.24 4.03
C ILE A 276 -6.93 22.26 4.19
N LYS A 277 -7.45 22.14 5.42
CA LYS A 277 -8.52 21.16 5.76
C LYS A 277 -9.86 21.43 5.05
N GLU A 278 -10.13 22.68 4.67
CA GLU A 278 -11.41 23.12 4.09
C GLU A 278 -11.36 23.23 2.55
N GLU A 279 -10.24 22.93 1.95
CA GLU A 279 -10.10 22.97 0.50
C GLU A 279 -10.98 21.90 -0.15
N LYS A 280 -11.80 22.33 -1.09
CA LYS A 280 -12.65 21.39 -1.85
C LYS A 280 -11.82 20.71 -2.91
N THR A 281 -12.00 19.39 -3.02
CA THR A 281 -11.44 18.62 -4.13
C THR A 281 -12.17 18.99 -5.42
N GLU A 282 -11.46 19.30 -6.49
CA GLU A 282 -12.06 19.37 -7.80
C GLU A 282 -12.52 17.97 -8.22
N LEU A 283 -13.81 17.85 -8.58
CA LEU A 283 -14.34 16.58 -9.04
C LEU A 283 -13.81 16.28 -10.45
N LYS A 284 -12.88 15.38 -10.53
CA LYS A 284 -12.46 14.79 -11.81
C LYS A 284 -13.44 13.66 -12.16
N ILE A 285 -14.23 13.87 -13.20
CA ILE A 285 -15.28 12.92 -13.63
C ILE A 285 -14.62 11.70 -14.27
N CYS A 286 -15.09 10.51 -13.91
CA CYS A 286 -14.68 9.27 -14.57
C CYS A 286 -14.99 9.34 -16.08
N PRO A 287 -14.02 9.13 -16.96
CA PRO A 287 -14.23 9.16 -18.40
C PRO A 287 -15.30 8.14 -18.86
N PRO A 288 -16.15 8.48 -19.85
CA PRO A 288 -17.19 7.57 -20.31
C PRO A 288 -16.70 6.22 -20.80
N TYR A 289 -15.51 6.16 -21.39
CA TYR A 289 -14.93 4.92 -21.93
C TYR A 289 -14.53 3.90 -20.85
N LEU A 290 -14.44 4.32 -19.57
CA LEU A 290 -14.18 3.42 -18.43
C LEU A 290 -15.46 2.89 -17.76
N LYS A 291 -16.65 3.24 -18.29
CA LYS A 291 -17.94 2.94 -17.61
C LYS A 291 -18.62 1.67 -18.07
N ASN A 292 -18.13 1.01 -19.12
CA ASN A 292 -18.75 -0.18 -19.67
C ASN A 292 -17.69 -1.07 -20.30
N THR A 293 -16.88 -1.67 -19.46
CA THR A 293 -15.68 -2.40 -19.86
C THR A 293 -15.75 -3.91 -19.59
N VAL A 294 -16.65 -4.33 -18.69
CA VAL A 294 -16.90 -5.75 -18.41
C VAL A 294 -18.25 -6.14 -19.01
N HIS A 295 -18.26 -7.18 -19.82
CA HIS A 295 -19.46 -7.76 -20.44
C HIS A 295 -19.57 -9.21 -19.99
N VAL A 296 -20.61 -9.51 -19.21
CA VAL A 296 -20.95 -10.84 -18.70
C VAL A 296 -21.92 -11.54 -19.66
#